data_b508c5f8332f00ea044e7e566280c3ed
#
_entry.id   b508c5f8332f00ea044e7e566280c3ed
#
_cell.length_a   1.000
_cell.length_b   1.000
_cell.length_c   1.000
_cell.angle_alpha   90.00
_cell.angle_beta   90.00
_cell.angle_gamma   90.00
#
_symmetry.space_group_name_H-M   'P 1'
#
loop_
_entity.id
_entity.type
_entity.pdbx_description
1 polymer ?
#
loop_
_entity_poly.entity_id
_entity_poly.type
_entity_poly.pdbx_seq_one_letter_code
_entity_poly.pdbx_strand_id
1 'polypeptide(L)'
;MDILNDKNRYCYDTCCKIGPQGPQGPQGIPGRPGPTGAAGTTGATGATGVTGPTGPTGVTGATGATGATGATGATGATGATGTAATVTVGTVSAGAPGTNPIVTNSGTAEAAVLDFTIPSGNTGAAGIADVLAANNDTDQATAADTAVTFANTLTTSGTAISHTPGSADVTINTEGVYQVTFNAVATLDAGGSPPETLTFTATLGGTDVPGATASHIYNTASETSTLVFSVPITVTTAPATLNVEASAAGFTINDADISVLRLGDTP
;
A
#
# COMPACT_ATOMS: atom_id res chain seq x y z
N MET A 1 20.91 8.58 55.74
CA MET A 1 20.97 9.99 55.32
C MET A 1 21.75 10.00 54.02
N ASP A 2 21.05 9.59 52.95
CA ASP A 2 21.65 9.61 51.60
C ASP A 2 20.57 10.04 50.62
N ILE A 3 20.77 11.21 50.11
CA ILE A 3 19.93 11.84 49.09
C ILE A 3 20.54 11.44 47.77
N LEU A 4 20.07 10.39 47.13
CA LEU A 4 20.40 10.05 45.78
C LEU A 4 19.51 10.81 44.81
N ASN A 5 20.17 11.68 44.12
CA ASN A 5 19.75 12.51 43.02
C ASN A 5 19.27 11.64 41.83
N ASP A 6 17.97 11.47 41.69
CA ASP A 6 17.35 10.82 40.53
C ASP A 6 16.98 11.91 39.50
N LYS A 7 17.98 12.28 38.73
CA LYS A 7 17.79 13.10 37.52
C LYS A 7 18.14 12.25 36.31
N ASN A 8 17.23 11.45 35.84
CA ASN A 8 17.09 11.11 34.43
C ASN A 8 15.95 10.10 34.18
N ARG A 9 14.72 10.56 34.29
CA ARG A 9 13.57 9.86 33.70
C ARG A 9 12.72 10.83 32.90
N TYR A 10 13.25 11.26 31.78
CA TYR A 10 12.41 11.67 30.68
C TYR A 10 12.24 10.47 29.74
N CYS A 11 11.46 9.50 30.19
CA CYS A 11 10.76 8.64 29.25
C CYS A 11 9.62 9.47 28.66
N TYR A 12 9.76 9.85 27.40
CA TYR A 12 8.65 10.31 26.57
C TYR A 12 7.66 9.15 26.44
N ASP A 13 6.63 9.17 27.26
CA ASP A 13 5.55 8.18 27.34
C ASP A 13 4.49 8.42 26.23
N THR A 14 4.93 8.66 25.00
CA THR A 14 3.98 8.95 23.93
C THR A 14 4.27 8.22 22.59
N CYS A 15 5.24 7.33 22.54
CA CYS A 15 5.63 6.71 21.26
C CYS A 15 5.49 5.19 21.14
N CYS A 16 4.74 4.53 22.04
CA CYS A 16 4.40 3.12 21.84
C CYS A 16 3.01 2.81 22.37
N LYS A 17 2.00 3.51 21.92
CA LYS A 17 0.64 2.95 21.96
C LYS A 17 0.52 1.97 20.80
N ILE A 18 1.08 0.76 21.00
CA ILE A 18 0.58 -0.39 20.26
C ILE A 18 -0.90 -0.45 20.61
N GLY A 19 -1.77 -0.21 19.66
CA GLY A 19 -3.21 -0.35 19.84
C GLY A 19 -3.51 -1.75 20.41
N PRO A 20 -4.56 -1.91 21.19
CA PRO A 20 -4.94 -3.23 21.70
C PRO A 20 -5.07 -4.19 20.52
N GLN A 21 -4.50 -5.39 20.68
CA GLN A 21 -4.66 -6.46 19.70
C GLN A 21 -6.15 -6.64 19.44
N GLY A 22 -6.54 -6.66 18.19
CA GLY A 22 -7.92 -6.89 17.79
C GLY A 22 -8.47 -8.17 18.42
N PRO A 23 -9.76 -8.25 18.72
CA PRO A 23 -10.36 -9.44 19.29
C PRO A 23 -10.13 -10.63 18.35
N GLN A 24 -9.83 -11.78 18.95
CA GLN A 24 -9.72 -13.04 18.20
C GLN A 24 -11.03 -13.28 17.44
N GLY A 25 -10.93 -13.64 16.17
CA GLY A 25 -12.08 -13.96 15.34
C GLY A 25 -12.92 -15.08 15.99
N PRO A 26 -14.22 -15.10 15.75
CA PRO A 26 -15.09 -16.15 16.27
C PRO A 26 -14.62 -17.51 15.77
N GLN A 27 -14.69 -18.51 16.67
CA GLN A 27 -14.39 -19.90 16.30
C GLN A 27 -15.33 -20.33 15.17
N GLY A 28 -14.79 -20.99 14.15
CA GLY A 28 -15.58 -21.55 13.05
C GLY A 28 -16.66 -22.51 13.60
N ILE A 29 -17.81 -22.49 12.97
CA ILE A 29 -18.90 -23.43 13.32
C ILE A 29 -18.42 -24.87 13.09
N PRO A 30 -18.78 -25.80 14.00
CA PRO A 30 -18.51 -27.22 13.80
C PRO A 30 -19.03 -27.69 12.44
N GLY A 31 -18.28 -28.57 11.77
CA GLY A 31 -18.72 -29.20 10.51
C GLY A 31 -20.04 -29.90 10.72
N ARG A 32 -20.88 -29.95 9.70
CA ARG A 32 -22.15 -30.70 9.73
C ARG A 32 -21.84 -32.17 9.95
N PRO A 33 -22.65 -32.89 10.79
CA PRO A 33 -22.58 -34.32 10.89
C PRO A 33 -22.70 -34.96 9.49
N GLY A 34 -21.94 -36.01 9.23
CA GLY A 34 -22.07 -36.81 8.02
C GLY A 34 -23.49 -37.36 7.85
N PRO A 35 -23.93 -37.64 6.64
CA PRO A 35 -25.25 -38.23 6.40
C PRO A 35 -25.34 -39.58 7.11
N THR A 36 -26.52 -39.87 7.66
CA THR A 36 -26.80 -41.21 8.26
C THR A 36 -26.62 -42.27 7.17
N GLY A 37 -25.92 -43.36 7.51
CA GLY A 37 -25.74 -44.48 6.61
C GLY A 37 -27.09 -45.00 6.12
N ALA A 38 -27.12 -45.50 4.90
CA ALA A 38 -28.34 -46.08 4.34
C ALA A 38 -28.79 -47.26 5.19
N ALA A 39 -30.10 -47.38 5.39
CA ALA A 39 -30.68 -48.55 6.08
C ALA A 39 -30.30 -49.85 5.36
N GLY A 40 -29.96 -50.88 6.10
CA GLY A 40 -29.69 -52.23 5.53
C GLY A 40 -30.91 -52.72 4.75
N THR A 41 -30.65 -53.51 3.71
CA THR A 41 -31.71 -54.14 2.93
C THR A 41 -32.46 -55.13 3.78
N THR A 42 -33.79 -55.18 3.63
CA THR A 42 -34.65 -56.18 4.30
C THR A 42 -34.15 -57.57 3.93
N GLY A 43 -34.02 -58.45 4.91
CA GLY A 43 -33.64 -59.85 4.67
C GLY A 43 -34.62 -60.56 3.75
N ALA A 44 -34.11 -61.48 2.93
CA ALA A 44 -34.94 -62.23 2.02
C ALA A 44 -35.94 -63.10 2.81
N THR A 45 -37.16 -63.19 2.34
CA THR A 45 -38.18 -64.07 2.89
C THR A 45 -37.72 -65.52 2.82
N GLY A 46 -37.84 -66.30 3.90
CA GLY A 46 -37.48 -67.69 3.95
C GLY A 46 -38.27 -68.55 2.91
N ALA A 47 -37.59 -69.49 2.34
CA ALA A 47 -38.20 -70.39 1.36
C ALA A 47 -39.37 -71.19 1.97
N THR A 48 -40.45 -71.33 1.21
CA THR A 48 -41.60 -72.14 1.58
C THR A 48 -41.17 -73.62 1.68
N GLY A 49 -41.54 -74.29 2.81
CA GLY A 49 -41.23 -75.70 3.02
C GLY A 49 -41.85 -76.59 1.95
N VAL A 50 -41.12 -77.63 1.54
CA VAL A 50 -41.61 -78.64 0.56
C VAL A 50 -42.81 -79.46 1.07
N THR A 51 -43.76 -79.68 0.20
CA THR A 51 -44.94 -80.53 0.46
C THR A 51 -44.51 -81.97 0.76
N GLY A 52 -44.93 -82.51 1.89
CA GLY A 52 -44.65 -83.88 2.26
C GLY A 52 -45.33 -84.92 1.33
N PRO A 53 -44.75 -86.12 1.22
CA PRO A 53 -45.34 -87.19 0.34
C PRO A 53 -46.72 -87.64 0.82
N THR A 54 -47.60 -87.98 -0.15
CA THR A 54 -48.95 -88.47 0.10
C THR A 54 -48.89 -89.85 0.78
N GLY A 55 -49.41 -89.92 1.98
CA GLY A 55 -49.51 -91.22 2.71
C GLY A 55 -50.58 -92.12 2.15
N PRO A 56 -50.51 -93.42 2.38
CA PRO A 56 -51.51 -94.41 1.88
C PRO A 56 -52.88 -94.19 2.53
N THR A 57 -53.96 -94.40 1.76
CA THR A 57 -55.33 -94.18 2.12
C THR A 57 -55.71 -94.94 3.36
N GLY A 58 -55.91 -94.27 4.45
CA GLY A 58 -56.38 -94.83 5.71
C GLY A 58 -57.01 -93.68 6.52
N VAL A 59 -58.16 -93.88 7.08
CA VAL A 59 -58.98 -93.05 8.00
C VAL A 59 -58.55 -91.60 8.11
N THR A 60 -59.50 -90.77 7.86
CA THR A 60 -59.33 -89.31 7.90
C THR A 60 -58.38 -88.84 9.05
N GLY A 61 -57.11 -88.58 8.71
CA GLY A 61 -56.14 -88.06 9.66
C GLY A 61 -56.44 -86.65 10.09
N ALA A 62 -56.19 -86.37 11.34
CA ALA A 62 -56.33 -85.02 11.90
C ALA A 62 -55.55 -84.03 11.04
N THR A 63 -56.16 -82.88 10.78
CA THR A 63 -55.52 -81.75 10.05
C THR A 63 -54.17 -81.45 10.70
N GLY A 64 -53.11 -81.58 9.90
CA GLY A 64 -51.76 -81.31 10.39
C GLY A 64 -51.65 -79.88 10.93
N ALA A 65 -50.95 -79.72 12.00
CA ALA A 65 -50.72 -78.39 12.59
C ALA A 65 -50.06 -77.48 11.58
N THR A 66 -50.54 -76.25 11.47
CA THR A 66 -49.94 -75.23 10.63
C THR A 66 -48.49 -75.03 11.04
N GLY A 67 -47.55 -75.09 10.08
CA GLY A 67 -46.14 -74.86 10.36
C GLY A 67 -45.90 -73.54 11.00
N ALA A 68 -44.96 -73.48 11.92
CA ALA A 68 -44.62 -72.26 12.63
C ALA A 68 -44.10 -71.18 11.60
N THR A 69 -44.56 -70.01 11.75
CA THR A 69 -44.10 -68.90 10.93
C THR A 69 -42.58 -68.73 11.13
N GLY A 70 -41.81 -68.61 10.04
CA GLY A 70 -40.37 -68.46 10.06
C GLY A 70 -39.99 -67.20 10.86
N ALA A 71 -38.92 -67.25 11.61
CA ALA A 71 -38.45 -66.14 12.39
C ALA A 71 -38.14 -64.98 11.48
N THR A 72 -38.51 -63.81 11.91
CA THR A 72 -38.17 -62.50 11.20
C THR A 72 -36.65 -62.41 11.10
N GLY A 73 -36.13 -62.14 9.89
CA GLY A 73 -34.67 -61.88 9.68
C GLY A 73 -34.15 -60.81 10.59
N ALA A 74 -32.94 -60.96 11.05
CA ALA A 74 -32.29 -59.97 11.88
C ALA A 74 -32.16 -58.67 11.13
N THR A 75 -32.39 -57.52 11.82
CA THR A 75 -32.17 -56.19 11.28
C THR A 75 -30.73 -56.04 10.82
N GLY A 76 -30.48 -55.53 9.61
CA GLY A 76 -29.13 -55.25 9.12
C GLY A 76 -28.36 -54.36 10.06
N ALA A 77 -27.06 -54.57 10.18
CA ALA A 77 -26.20 -53.74 11.00
C ALA A 77 -26.24 -52.26 10.52
N THR A 78 -26.23 -51.36 11.47
CA THR A 78 -26.11 -49.91 11.16
C THR A 78 -24.82 -49.67 10.38
N GLY A 79 -24.89 -48.88 9.30
CA GLY A 79 -23.69 -48.49 8.53
C GLY A 79 -22.65 -47.81 9.43
N ALA A 80 -21.39 -48.02 9.13
CA ALA A 80 -20.31 -47.38 9.86
C ALA A 80 -20.42 -45.85 9.81
N THR A 81 -20.12 -45.20 10.92
CA THR A 81 -20.05 -43.72 10.96
C THR A 81 -18.99 -43.25 9.98
N GLY A 82 -19.31 -42.24 9.17
CA GLY A 82 -18.34 -41.64 8.25
C GLY A 82 -17.11 -41.14 9.01
N THR A 83 -15.95 -41.29 8.42
CA THR A 83 -14.70 -40.76 8.96
C THR A 83 -14.75 -39.21 8.92
N ALA A 84 -14.39 -38.55 10.00
CA ALA A 84 -14.30 -37.09 10.02
C ALA A 84 -13.22 -36.62 9.02
N ALA A 85 -13.56 -35.63 8.19
CA ALA A 85 -12.59 -35.04 7.29
C ALA A 85 -11.55 -34.24 8.11
N THR A 86 -10.31 -34.32 7.69
CA THR A 86 -9.20 -33.56 8.30
C THR A 86 -8.77 -32.43 7.38
N VAL A 87 -8.35 -31.27 7.98
CA VAL A 87 -7.76 -30.17 7.26
C VAL A 87 -6.42 -29.87 7.91
N THR A 88 -5.38 -29.83 7.10
CA THR A 88 -4.04 -29.46 7.52
C THR A 88 -3.52 -28.30 6.67
N VAL A 89 -2.64 -27.51 7.26
CA VAL A 89 -1.92 -26.47 6.51
C VAL A 89 -0.70 -27.15 5.86
N GLY A 90 -0.61 -27.00 4.55
CA GLY A 90 0.51 -27.49 3.77
C GLY A 90 1.63 -26.43 3.67
N THR A 91 2.07 -26.16 2.46
CA THR A 91 3.14 -25.18 2.21
C THR A 91 2.59 -23.75 2.28
N VAL A 92 3.34 -22.86 2.95
CA VAL A 92 3.09 -21.42 2.91
C VAL A 92 4.26 -20.78 2.16
N SER A 93 3.97 -20.14 1.03
CA SER A 93 4.97 -19.48 0.18
C SER A 93 4.65 -18.01 -0.02
N ALA A 94 5.70 -17.20 -0.24
CA ALA A 94 5.52 -15.82 -0.62
C ALA A 94 5.19 -15.73 -2.12
N GLY A 95 4.14 -14.98 -2.44
CA GLY A 95 3.79 -14.60 -3.81
C GLY A 95 4.42 -13.27 -4.21
N ALA A 96 4.37 -12.95 -5.49
CA ALA A 96 4.82 -11.66 -5.98
C ALA A 96 3.96 -10.52 -5.44
N PRO A 97 4.53 -9.33 -5.20
CA PRO A 97 3.77 -8.14 -4.81
C PRO A 97 2.65 -7.83 -5.81
N GLY A 98 1.51 -7.35 -5.31
CA GLY A 98 0.37 -6.94 -6.13
C GLY A 98 -0.45 -8.09 -6.73
N THR A 99 -0.11 -9.36 -6.45
CA THR A 99 -0.93 -10.52 -6.85
C THR A 99 -2.00 -10.82 -5.81
N ASN A 100 -3.05 -11.55 -6.21
CA ASN A 100 -4.05 -12.00 -5.25
C ASN A 100 -3.52 -13.20 -4.45
N PRO A 101 -3.93 -13.37 -3.17
CA PRO A 101 -3.67 -14.57 -2.42
C PRO A 101 -4.28 -15.80 -3.11
N ILE A 102 -3.53 -16.88 -3.14
CA ILE A 102 -3.99 -18.15 -3.72
C ILE A 102 -3.99 -19.20 -2.63
N VAL A 103 -5.07 -20.00 -2.58
CA VAL A 103 -5.18 -21.17 -1.72
C VAL A 103 -5.50 -22.36 -2.62
N THR A 104 -4.67 -23.41 -2.55
CA THR A 104 -4.89 -24.64 -3.30
C THR A 104 -4.98 -25.83 -2.34
N ASN A 105 -5.82 -26.79 -2.67
CA ASN A 105 -5.88 -28.04 -1.93
C ASN A 105 -5.03 -29.08 -2.67
N SER A 106 -3.91 -29.50 -2.10
CA SER A 106 -3.04 -30.55 -2.61
C SER A 106 -3.36 -31.91 -2.01
N GLY A 107 -4.31 -32.00 -1.07
CA GLY A 107 -4.81 -33.22 -0.47
C GLY A 107 -6.06 -33.76 -1.17
N THR A 108 -6.77 -34.68 -0.47
CA THR A 108 -8.05 -35.25 -0.92
C THR A 108 -9.24 -34.51 -0.32
N ALA A 109 -10.45 -34.90 -0.69
CA ALA A 109 -11.67 -34.34 -0.09
C ALA A 109 -11.83 -34.70 1.39
N GLU A 110 -11.30 -35.84 1.79
CA GLU A 110 -11.38 -36.37 3.18
C GLU A 110 -10.20 -35.92 4.03
N ALA A 111 -9.07 -35.56 3.39
CA ALA A 111 -7.85 -35.10 4.05
C ALA A 111 -7.28 -33.95 3.24
N ALA A 112 -7.86 -32.76 3.42
CA ALA A 112 -7.44 -31.57 2.72
C ALA A 112 -6.10 -31.04 3.26
N VAL A 113 -5.19 -30.69 2.34
CA VAL A 113 -3.93 -30.03 2.62
C VAL A 113 -3.99 -28.66 1.90
N LEU A 114 -4.09 -27.60 2.65
CA LEU A 114 -4.23 -26.27 2.09
C LEU A 114 -2.86 -25.58 1.96
N ASP A 115 -2.40 -25.40 0.74
CA ASP A 115 -1.22 -24.62 0.42
C ASP A 115 -1.60 -23.16 0.16
N PHE A 116 -0.83 -22.26 0.74
CA PHE A 116 -1.07 -20.83 0.66
C PHE A 116 0.06 -20.13 -0.11
N THR A 117 -0.29 -19.30 -1.08
CA THR A 117 0.61 -18.31 -1.65
C THR A 117 0.13 -16.94 -1.19
N ILE A 118 0.91 -16.31 -0.29
CA ILE A 118 0.56 -15.02 0.30
C ILE A 118 1.43 -13.96 -0.39
N PRO A 119 0.85 -13.00 -1.13
CA PRO A 119 1.62 -11.92 -1.73
C PRO A 119 2.39 -11.15 -0.66
N SER A 120 3.66 -10.90 -0.90
CA SER A 120 4.40 -9.91 -0.13
C SER A 120 3.80 -8.53 -0.38
N GLY A 121 3.81 -7.67 0.63
CA GLY A 121 3.48 -6.25 0.43
C GLY A 121 4.37 -5.67 -0.68
N ASN A 122 3.85 -4.71 -1.42
CA ASN A 122 4.69 -3.94 -2.33
C ASN A 122 5.86 -3.42 -1.52
N THR A 123 7.09 -3.65 -2.02
CA THR A 123 8.24 -2.90 -1.53
C THR A 123 7.87 -1.44 -1.71
N GLY A 124 7.80 -0.68 -0.64
CA GLY A 124 7.67 0.77 -0.76
C GLY A 124 8.71 1.21 -1.79
N ALA A 125 8.35 2.11 -2.66
CA ALA A 125 9.32 2.67 -3.60
C ALA A 125 10.58 2.98 -2.80
N ALA A 126 11.71 2.42 -3.21
CA ALA A 126 12.98 2.74 -2.58
C ALA A 126 13.06 4.26 -2.58
N GLY A 127 13.03 4.84 -1.38
CA GLY A 127 12.94 6.28 -1.21
C GLY A 127 14.24 6.96 -1.67
N ILE A 128 14.50 6.90 -2.97
CA ILE A 128 15.40 7.86 -3.59
C ILE A 128 14.58 9.15 -3.56
N ALA A 129 14.96 10.07 -2.70
CA ALA A 129 14.36 11.38 -2.72
C ALA A 129 14.55 11.96 -4.12
N ASP A 130 13.46 12.31 -4.79
CA ASP A 130 13.55 13.08 -6.02
C ASP A 130 14.04 14.48 -5.63
N VAL A 131 15.25 14.79 -6.02
CA VAL A 131 15.95 16.04 -5.72
C VAL A 131 16.51 16.62 -6.98
N LEU A 132 16.38 17.91 -7.11
CA LEU A 132 17.10 18.70 -8.09
C LEU A 132 17.75 19.89 -7.38
N ALA A 133 19.01 20.16 -7.70
CA ALA A 133 19.67 21.43 -7.39
C ALA A 133 20.30 21.97 -8.67
N ALA A 134 20.03 23.24 -8.97
CA ALA A 134 20.59 23.94 -10.11
C ALA A 134 21.08 25.33 -9.66
N ASN A 135 22.10 25.84 -10.32
CA ASN A 135 22.64 27.17 -10.03
C ASN A 135 23.04 27.93 -11.29
N ASN A 136 23.23 29.22 -11.07
CA ASN A 136 23.94 30.10 -11.98
C ASN A 136 24.93 30.94 -11.15
N ASP A 137 26.22 30.74 -11.41
CA ASP A 137 27.36 31.42 -10.77
C ASP A 137 27.97 32.51 -11.67
N THR A 138 27.26 32.86 -12.73
CA THR A 138 27.65 33.94 -13.66
C THR A 138 26.67 35.09 -13.59
N ASP A 139 27.19 36.31 -13.72
CA ASP A 139 26.37 37.49 -13.71
C ASP A 139 25.26 37.45 -14.75
N GLN A 140 24.02 37.68 -14.32
CA GLN A 140 22.82 37.68 -15.14
C GLN A 140 22.07 38.99 -14.91
N ALA A 141 21.88 39.79 -15.95
CA ALA A 141 21.04 40.99 -15.88
C ALA A 141 19.56 40.59 -15.71
N THR A 142 18.84 41.28 -14.83
CA THR A 142 17.40 41.10 -14.69
C THR A 142 16.64 41.86 -15.77
N ALA A 143 15.46 41.30 -16.12
CA ALA A 143 14.43 42.02 -16.85
C ALA A 143 13.08 41.81 -16.15
N ALA A 144 12.19 42.80 -16.26
CA ALA A 144 10.87 42.66 -15.65
C ALA A 144 10.12 41.45 -16.19
N ASP A 145 9.49 40.68 -15.29
CA ASP A 145 8.69 39.51 -15.58
C ASP A 145 9.46 38.45 -16.40
N THR A 146 10.76 38.35 -16.14
CA THR A 146 11.64 37.39 -16.82
C THR A 146 12.20 36.39 -15.83
N ALA A 147 12.16 35.15 -16.22
CA ALA A 147 12.62 34.05 -15.40
C ALA A 147 14.16 34.00 -15.30
N VAL A 148 14.64 33.71 -14.10
CA VAL A 148 16.06 33.47 -13.77
C VAL A 148 16.52 32.18 -14.44
N THR A 149 17.63 32.23 -15.19
CA THR A 149 18.22 31.04 -15.82
C THR A 149 19.21 30.37 -14.86
N PHE A 150 19.29 29.04 -14.94
CA PHE A 150 20.24 28.25 -14.16
C PHE A 150 21.21 27.58 -15.13
N ALA A 151 22.46 28.00 -15.08
CA ALA A 151 23.50 27.56 -16.03
C ALA A 151 23.86 26.08 -15.85
N ASN A 152 23.81 25.59 -14.60
CA ASN A 152 24.25 24.25 -14.25
C ASN A 152 23.16 23.48 -13.52
N THR A 153 23.16 22.14 -13.70
CA THR A 153 22.46 21.20 -12.83
C THR A 153 23.50 20.55 -11.92
N LEU A 154 23.49 20.89 -10.63
CA LEU A 154 24.47 20.40 -9.66
C LEU A 154 24.17 18.97 -9.23
N THR A 155 22.91 18.68 -8.97
CA THR A 155 22.45 17.38 -8.50
C THR A 155 21.07 17.09 -9.06
N THR A 156 20.89 15.85 -9.51
CA THR A 156 19.57 15.30 -9.83
C THR A 156 19.51 13.87 -9.34
N SER A 157 18.42 13.52 -8.68
CA SER A 157 18.13 12.16 -8.22
C SER A 157 16.65 11.88 -8.46
N GLY A 158 16.34 10.65 -8.87
CA GLY A 158 14.99 10.27 -9.27
C GLY A 158 14.60 10.78 -10.66
N THR A 159 13.31 10.77 -10.97
CA THR A 159 12.76 11.15 -12.28
C THR A 159 11.63 12.19 -12.18
N ALA A 160 11.21 12.52 -10.96
CA ALA A 160 10.09 13.43 -10.75
C ALA A 160 10.42 14.89 -11.09
N ILE A 161 11.70 15.25 -11.13
CA ILE A 161 12.13 16.62 -11.40
C ILE A 161 13.25 16.59 -12.43
N SER A 162 13.21 17.50 -13.37
CA SER A 162 14.26 17.65 -14.41
C SER A 162 14.56 19.11 -14.71
N HIS A 163 15.78 19.39 -15.11
CA HIS A 163 16.26 20.69 -15.55
C HIS A 163 17.26 20.50 -16.69
N THR A 164 17.22 21.40 -17.65
CA THR A 164 18.21 21.47 -18.72
C THR A 164 19.18 22.62 -18.44
N PRO A 165 20.49 22.38 -18.31
CA PRO A 165 21.47 23.44 -18.09
C PRO A 165 21.30 24.60 -19.09
N GLY A 166 21.29 25.83 -18.54
CA GLY A 166 21.05 27.06 -19.30
C GLY A 166 19.58 27.44 -19.49
N SER A 167 18.64 26.61 -19.01
CA SER A 167 17.22 26.94 -18.98
C SER A 167 16.83 27.67 -17.72
N ALA A 168 15.72 28.43 -17.77
CA ALA A 168 15.01 28.91 -16.59
C ALA A 168 14.00 27.91 -16.06
N ASP A 169 13.66 26.88 -16.86
CA ASP A 169 12.58 25.97 -16.58
C ASP A 169 13.07 24.78 -15.74
N VAL A 170 12.48 24.62 -14.58
CA VAL A 170 12.53 23.37 -13.81
C VAL A 170 11.22 22.62 -14.04
N THR A 171 11.32 21.47 -14.65
CA THR A 171 10.13 20.65 -14.97
C THR A 171 9.84 19.65 -13.87
N ILE A 172 8.63 19.69 -13.32
CA ILE A 172 8.12 18.71 -12.36
C ILE A 172 7.28 17.70 -13.14
N ASN A 173 7.79 16.47 -13.25
CA ASN A 173 7.24 15.40 -14.09
C ASN A 173 6.19 14.54 -13.37
N THR A 174 6.05 14.66 -12.07
CA THR A 174 5.16 13.80 -11.27
C THR A 174 4.34 14.67 -10.30
N GLU A 175 3.08 14.34 -10.12
CA GLU A 175 2.23 14.99 -9.12
C GLU A 175 2.76 14.73 -7.70
N GLY A 176 2.56 15.66 -6.78
CA GLY A 176 3.06 15.50 -5.42
C GLY A 176 3.24 16.83 -4.69
N VAL A 177 3.81 16.73 -3.50
CA VAL A 177 4.21 17.87 -2.67
C VAL A 177 5.72 18.02 -2.76
N TYR A 178 6.17 19.24 -3.02
CA TYR A 178 7.58 19.57 -3.22
C TYR A 178 7.99 20.73 -2.32
N GLN A 179 9.19 20.65 -1.76
CA GLN A 179 9.85 21.80 -1.12
C GLN A 179 10.69 22.52 -2.18
N VAL A 180 10.39 23.79 -2.41
CA VAL A 180 11.16 24.67 -3.29
C VAL A 180 11.92 25.66 -2.43
N THR A 181 13.22 25.73 -2.64
CA THR A 181 14.09 26.72 -2.00
C THR A 181 14.83 27.48 -3.11
N PHE A 182 14.75 28.77 -3.08
CA PHE A 182 15.47 29.69 -3.96
C PHE A 182 16.32 30.62 -3.15
N ASN A 183 17.52 30.90 -3.62
CA ASN A 183 18.44 31.87 -3.08
C ASN A 183 19.09 32.63 -4.24
N ALA A 184 19.13 33.93 -4.14
CA ALA A 184 19.85 34.73 -5.10
C ALA A 184 20.59 35.90 -4.42
N VAL A 185 21.77 36.17 -4.90
CA VAL A 185 22.53 37.39 -4.58
C VAL A 185 22.35 38.34 -5.75
N ALA A 186 21.74 39.49 -5.49
CA ALA A 186 21.49 40.50 -6.51
C ALA A 186 22.04 41.87 -6.13
N THR A 187 22.56 42.58 -7.10
CA THR A 187 23.15 43.92 -6.95
C THR A 187 22.34 44.88 -7.80
N LEU A 188 21.98 46.04 -7.23
CA LEU A 188 21.44 47.17 -8.03
C LEU A 188 22.54 47.74 -8.93
N ASP A 189 22.29 47.82 -10.21
CA ASP A 189 23.24 48.34 -11.17
C ASP A 189 23.63 49.79 -10.87
N ALA A 190 24.85 50.19 -11.23
CA ALA A 190 25.39 51.52 -10.93
C ALA A 190 24.56 52.66 -11.54
N GLY A 191 23.75 52.39 -12.57
CA GLY A 191 22.82 53.33 -13.19
C GLY A 191 21.44 53.39 -12.56
N GLY A 192 21.17 52.59 -11.56
CA GLY A 192 19.90 52.59 -10.85
C GLY A 192 19.59 53.86 -10.10
N SER A 193 18.32 54.11 -9.86
CA SER A 193 17.81 55.32 -9.19
C SER A 193 17.12 54.93 -7.86
N PRO A 194 17.89 54.68 -6.78
CA PRO A 194 17.31 54.25 -5.49
C PRO A 194 16.30 55.26 -4.93
N PRO A 195 15.28 54.80 -4.18
CA PRO A 195 15.05 53.44 -3.81
C PRO A 195 14.38 52.59 -4.92
N GLU A 196 14.93 51.43 -5.19
CA GLU A 196 14.33 50.44 -6.12
C GLU A 196 14.05 49.12 -5.44
N THR A 197 12.99 48.45 -5.86
CA THR A 197 12.59 47.19 -5.26
C THR A 197 12.76 46.05 -6.27
N LEU A 198 13.48 45.00 -5.88
CA LEU A 198 13.54 43.77 -6.59
C LEU A 198 12.77 42.70 -5.82
N THR A 199 11.90 41.98 -6.51
CA THR A 199 11.19 40.85 -5.97
C THR A 199 11.42 39.66 -6.90
N PHE A 200 11.75 38.53 -6.33
CA PHE A 200 11.71 37.24 -7.02
C PHE A 200 10.43 36.52 -6.61
N THR A 201 9.70 35.99 -7.58
CA THR A 201 8.45 35.23 -7.39
C THR A 201 8.55 33.91 -8.11
N ALA A 202 8.26 32.80 -7.43
CA ALA A 202 8.13 31.54 -8.10
C ALA A 202 6.76 31.41 -8.77
N THR A 203 6.77 30.91 -10.00
CA THR A 203 5.56 30.58 -10.76
C THR A 203 5.50 29.09 -11.05
N LEU A 204 4.30 28.51 -11.04
CA LEU A 204 4.05 27.12 -11.43
C LEU A 204 3.03 27.13 -12.58
N GLY A 205 3.46 26.66 -13.74
CA GLY A 205 2.63 26.72 -14.95
C GLY A 205 2.22 28.15 -15.33
N GLY A 206 3.09 29.15 -15.05
CA GLY A 206 2.82 30.58 -15.29
C GLY A 206 1.88 31.25 -14.28
N THR A 207 1.60 30.59 -13.16
CA THR A 207 0.78 31.16 -12.07
C THR A 207 1.65 31.33 -10.82
N ASP A 208 1.57 32.50 -10.19
CA ASP A 208 2.32 32.80 -8.97
C ASP A 208 2.02 31.77 -7.87
N VAL A 209 3.08 31.29 -7.23
CA VAL A 209 2.99 30.41 -6.08
C VAL A 209 2.83 31.26 -4.81
N PRO A 210 1.71 31.15 -4.07
CA PRO A 210 1.50 31.95 -2.87
C PRO A 210 2.60 31.71 -1.83
N GLY A 211 3.20 32.81 -1.36
CA GLY A 211 4.26 32.77 -0.35
C GLY A 211 5.67 32.46 -0.90
N ALA A 212 5.80 32.13 -2.18
CA ALA A 212 7.09 31.88 -2.83
C ALA A 212 7.67 33.18 -3.40
N THR A 213 7.88 34.17 -2.53
CA THR A 213 8.42 35.47 -2.92
C THR A 213 9.54 35.91 -1.97
N ALA A 214 10.54 36.57 -2.52
CA ALA A 214 11.57 37.24 -1.77
C ALA A 214 11.73 38.67 -2.33
N SER A 215 11.71 39.66 -1.47
CA SER A 215 11.76 41.07 -1.89
C SER A 215 12.77 41.87 -1.06
N HIS A 216 13.46 42.79 -1.71
CA HIS A 216 14.37 43.74 -1.05
C HIS A 216 14.25 45.13 -1.69
N ILE A 217 14.36 46.18 -0.83
CA ILE A 217 14.39 47.56 -1.28
C ILE A 217 15.85 48.03 -1.24
N TYR A 218 16.39 48.34 -2.39
CA TYR A 218 17.75 48.84 -2.54
C TYR A 218 17.75 50.37 -2.39
N ASN A 219 18.48 50.83 -1.41
CA ASN A 219 18.48 52.26 -1.07
C ASN A 219 19.69 53.03 -1.59
N THR A 220 20.68 52.30 -2.08
CA THR A 220 21.91 52.87 -2.65
C THR A 220 22.28 52.14 -3.95
N ALA A 221 22.87 52.90 -4.89
CA ALA A 221 23.41 52.28 -6.11
C ALA A 221 24.52 51.28 -5.77
N SER A 222 24.59 50.20 -6.52
CA SER A 222 25.52 49.09 -6.30
C SER A 222 25.36 48.39 -4.93
N GLU A 223 24.22 48.56 -4.28
CA GLU A 223 23.86 47.75 -3.11
C GLU A 223 23.65 46.31 -3.52
N THR A 224 24.18 45.38 -2.73
CA THR A 224 24.01 43.93 -2.93
C THR A 224 23.20 43.35 -1.79
N SER A 225 22.26 42.47 -2.10
CA SER A 225 21.42 41.79 -1.12
C SER A 225 21.19 40.35 -1.50
N THR A 226 20.92 39.53 -0.50
CA THR A 226 20.53 38.15 -0.68
C THR A 226 19.03 38.00 -0.49
N LEU A 227 18.36 37.43 -1.48
CA LEU A 227 16.92 37.18 -1.48
C LEU A 227 16.67 35.70 -1.46
N VAL A 228 15.89 35.23 -0.47
CA VAL A 228 15.67 33.81 -0.22
C VAL A 228 14.19 33.57 0.07
N PHE A 229 13.63 32.52 -0.50
CA PHE A 229 12.39 31.94 -0.03
C PHE A 229 12.49 30.39 0.02
N SER A 230 11.66 29.77 0.85
CA SER A 230 11.59 28.32 0.96
C SER A 230 10.16 27.93 1.31
N VAL A 231 9.45 27.31 0.37
CA VAL A 231 8.02 27.03 0.50
C VAL A 231 7.68 25.62 0.00
N PRO A 232 6.71 24.95 0.62
CA PRO A 232 6.11 23.78 0.04
C PRO A 232 5.12 24.17 -1.07
N ILE A 233 5.15 23.44 -2.18
CA ILE A 233 4.19 23.58 -3.28
C ILE A 233 3.50 22.25 -3.54
N THR A 234 2.25 22.30 -4.00
CA THR A 234 1.52 21.10 -4.42
C THR A 234 1.32 21.13 -5.93
N VAL A 235 1.77 20.09 -6.60
CA VAL A 235 1.58 19.89 -8.04
C VAL A 235 0.50 18.85 -8.25
N THR A 236 -0.65 19.28 -8.76
CA THR A 236 -1.84 18.44 -8.99
C THR A 236 -2.01 18.03 -10.45
N THR A 237 -1.17 18.56 -11.33
CA THR A 237 -1.14 18.23 -12.77
C THR A 237 0.30 18.26 -13.24
N ALA A 238 0.79 17.14 -13.70
CA ALA A 238 2.15 17.00 -14.23
C ALA A 238 2.09 16.64 -15.75
N PRO A 239 3.09 17.03 -16.56
CA PRO A 239 4.24 17.86 -16.18
C PRO A 239 3.86 19.32 -15.93
N ALA A 240 4.55 19.97 -15.00
CA ALA A 240 4.39 21.38 -14.68
C ALA A 240 5.75 22.08 -14.72
N THR A 241 5.77 23.33 -15.19
CA THR A 241 6.99 24.15 -15.25
C THR A 241 7.04 25.06 -14.03
N LEU A 242 8.12 25.00 -13.30
CA LEU A 242 8.45 25.89 -12.19
C LEU A 242 9.51 26.89 -12.68
N ASN A 243 9.24 28.16 -12.51
CA ASN A 243 10.17 29.27 -12.81
C ASN A 243 10.30 30.18 -11.57
N VAL A 244 11.34 31.00 -11.56
CA VAL A 244 11.48 32.11 -10.63
C VAL A 244 11.69 33.38 -11.46
N GLU A 245 10.78 34.33 -11.33
CA GLU A 245 10.76 35.54 -12.16
C GLU A 245 11.20 36.75 -11.36
N ALA A 246 11.98 37.64 -12.00
CA ALA A 246 12.39 38.91 -11.44
C ALA A 246 11.35 39.99 -11.81
N SER A 247 10.94 40.81 -10.82
CA SER A 247 9.91 41.85 -11.00
C SER A 247 10.40 43.10 -11.74
N ALA A 248 11.71 43.30 -11.84
CA ALA A 248 12.28 44.53 -12.36
C ALA A 248 13.60 44.30 -13.12
N ALA A 249 13.88 45.18 -14.05
CA ALA A 249 15.19 45.30 -14.70
C ALA A 249 16.12 46.24 -13.89
N GLY A 250 17.39 46.32 -14.27
CA GLY A 250 18.36 47.19 -13.64
C GLY A 250 19.09 46.60 -12.45
N PHE A 251 19.03 45.29 -12.32
CA PHE A 251 19.79 44.54 -11.34
C PHE A 251 20.64 43.46 -12.02
N THR A 252 21.74 43.13 -11.39
CA THR A 252 22.58 42.03 -11.78
C THR A 252 22.48 40.94 -10.71
N ILE A 253 22.04 39.75 -11.09
CA ILE A 253 22.09 38.56 -10.26
C ILE A 253 23.51 38.02 -10.36
N ASN A 254 24.24 38.01 -9.24
CA ASN A 254 25.62 37.54 -9.18
C ASN A 254 25.71 36.04 -8.90
N ASP A 255 24.70 35.49 -8.24
CA ASP A 255 24.57 34.09 -7.90
C ASP A 255 23.09 33.76 -7.74
N ALA A 256 22.67 32.59 -8.23
CA ALA A 256 21.32 32.09 -8.04
C ALA A 256 21.32 30.56 -7.90
N ASP A 257 20.65 30.09 -6.86
CA ASP A 257 20.47 28.68 -6.59
C ASP A 257 18.99 28.34 -6.49
N ILE A 258 18.61 27.21 -7.06
CA ILE A 258 17.30 26.59 -6.83
C ILE A 258 17.47 25.16 -6.40
N SER A 259 16.74 24.76 -5.37
CA SER A 259 16.64 23.39 -4.92
C SER A 259 15.17 22.95 -4.82
N VAL A 260 14.86 21.81 -5.40
CA VAL A 260 13.51 21.22 -5.39
C VAL A 260 13.61 19.79 -4.88
N LEU A 261 12.89 19.51 -3.80
CA LEU A 261 12.84 18.21 -3.15
C LEU A 261 11.41 17.71 -3.12
N ARG A 262 11.16 16.52 -3.62
CA ARG A 262 9.86 15.87 -3.49
C ARG A 262 9.66 15.35 -2.07
N LEU A 263 8.57 15.77 -1.41
CA LEU A 263 8.22 15.37 -0.05
C LEU A 263 7.31 14.14 -0.01
N GLY A 264 6.50 13.94 -1.05
CA GLY A 264 5.56 12.82 -1.13
C GLY A 264 4.47 13.03 -2.17
N ASP A 265 3.50 12.11 -2.16
CA ASP A 265 2.32 12.20 -3.01
C ASP A 265 1.36 13.30 -2.52
N THR A 266 0.46 13.74 -3.39
CA THR A 266 -0.67 14.60 -3.00
C THR A 266 -1.58 13.86 -2.04
N PRO A 267 -2.07 14.50 -0.96
CA PRO A 267 -2.97 13.87 0.00
C PRO A 267 -4.31 13.45 -0.63
#